data_e6d7d8778b985b83088e5d4701185328
#
_entry.id   e6d7d8778b985b83088e5d4701185328
#
_cell.length_a   1.000
_cell.length_b   1.000
_cell.length_c   1.000
_cell.angle_alpha   90.00
_cell.angle_beta   90.00
_cell.angle_gamma   90.00
#
_symmetry.space_group_name_H-M   'P 1'
#
loop_
_entity.id
_entity.type
_entity.pdbx_description
1 polymer ?
#
loop_
_entity_poly.entity_id
_entity_poly.type
_entity_poly.pdbx_seq_one_letter_code
_entity_poly.pdbx_strand_id
1 'polypeptide(L)'
;MNLRTATLSDAAAVARVHHTTWVTTYGQILPPEFWATATLERRTKTWERWLANGAAPVLAEVGGEVVGIAMSGDAVEQEDVLPMRGRQLYLLYVLAAHHGTGVGQALLDAVVPPGTGAQLWVAEDNPRARRFYERNGFVMEGTRVVDTTTADLAEVRMVR
;
A
#
# COMPACT_ATOMS: atom_id res chain seq x y z
N MET A 1 12.23 -1.89 -16.29
CA MET A 1 11.40 -2.23 -15.11
C MET A 1 11.02 -3.70 -15.21
N ASN A 2 11.21 -4.44 -14.15
CA ASN A 2 10.81 -5.84 -14.02
C ASN A 2 9.79 -5.97 -12.88
N LEU A 3 8.76 -6.82 -13.06
CA LEU A 3 7.81 -7.17 -12.00
C LEU A 3 8.01 -8.63 -11.61
N ARG A 4 8.04 -8.92 -10.32
CA ARG A 4 8.08 -10.28 -9.79
C ARG A 4 7.42 -10.39 -8.42
N THR A 5 7.04 -11.58 -8.05
CA THR A 5 6.60 -11.85 -6.68
C THR A 5 7.79 -11.82 -5.71
N ALA A 6 7.56 -11.29 -4.51
CA ALA A 6 8.55 -11.30 -3.44
C ALA A 6 8.81 -12.71 -2.91
N THR A 7 10.03 -12.93 -2.46
CA THR A 7 10.45 -14.11 -1.71
C THR A 7 10.86 -13.70 -0.28
N LEU A 8 11.12 -14.64 0.59
CA LEU A 8 11.55 -14.35 1.97
C LEU A 8 12.82 -13.48 2.02
N SER A 9 13.74 -13.65 1.06
CA SER A 9 14.97 -12.86 0.97
C SER A 9 14.74 -11.38 0.64
N ASP A 10 13.55 -11.00 0.18
CA ASP A 10 13.20 -9.63 -0.15
C ASP A 10 12.71 -8.79 1.04
N ALA A 11 12.56 -9.39 2.22
CA ALA A 11 11.95 -8.74 3.39
C ALA A 11 12.55 -7.36 3.71
N ALA A 12 13.87 -7.23 3.66
CA ALA A 12 14.55 -5.96 3.92
C ALA A 12 14.27 -4.92 2.82
N ALA A 13 14.24 -5.32 1.53
CA ALA A 13 13.96 -4.42 0.43
C ALA A 13 12.51 -3.95 0.44
N VAL A 14 11.57 -4.86 0.70
CA VAL A 14 10.15 -4.55 0.86
C VAL A 14 9.91 -3.61 2.04
N ALA A 15 10.53 -3.90 3.19
CA ALA A 15 10.44 -3.06 4.37
C ALA A 15 10.99 -1.66 4.13
N ARG A 16 12.11 -1.54 3.41
CA ARG A 16 12.71 -0.24 3.03
C ARG A 16 11.73 0.58 2.18
N VAL A 17 11.16 0.01 1.13
CA VAL A 17 10.18 0.73 0.29
C VAL A 17 8.98 1.15 1.12
N HIS A 18 8.41 0.25 1.90
CA HIS A 18 7.26 0.53 2.76
C HIS A 18 7.59 1.65 3.77
N HIS A 19 8.69 1.55 4.50
CA HIS A 19 9.08 2.53 5.52
C HIS A 19 9.36 3.91 4.89
N THR A 20 10.17 3.95 3.81
CA THR A 20 10.54 5.21 3.14
C THR A 20 9.31 5.93 2.61
N THR A 21 8.38 5.21 1.96
CA THR A 21 7.15 5.83 1.44
C THR A 21 6.25 6.33 2.56
N TRP A 22 6.17 5.63 3.69
CA TRP A 22 5.41 6.09 4.85
C TRP A 22 6.00 7.35 5.46
N VAL A 23 7.31 7.39 5.70
CA VAL A 23 7.99 8.58 6.21
C VAL A 23 7.80 9.78 5.27
N THR A 24 7.94 9.57 3.96
CA THR A 24 7.76 10.64 2.97
C THR A 24 6.32 11.15 2.89
N THR A 25 5.34 10.26 3.08
CA THR A 25 3.92 10.62 2.92
C THR A 25 3.31 11.13 4.22
N TYR A 26 3.62 10.50 5.34
CA TYR A 26 2.95 10.73 6.62
C TYR A 26 3.84 11.33 7.71
N GLY A 27 5.12 11.61 7.41
CA GLY A 27 6.09 12.11 8.39
C GLY A 27 5.71 13.43 9.05
N GLN A 28 4.90 14.26 8.37
CA GLN A 28 4.38 15.51 8.91
C GLN A 28 2.94 15.39 9.46
N ILE A 29 2.27 14.25 9.25
CA ILE A 29 0.88 14.02 9.62
C ILE A 29 0.79 13.21 10.91
N LEU A 30 1.59 12.13 11.00
CA LEU A 30 1.59 11.24 12.16
C LEU A 30 2.50 11.78 13.27
N PRO A 31 2.12 11.58 14.53
CA PRO A 31 2.85 12.15 15.67
C PRO A 31 4.22 11.48 15.88
N PRO A 32 5.17 12.18 16.54
CA PRO A 32 6.52 11.66 16.80
C PRO A 32 6.53 10.30 17.52
N GLU A 33 5.58 10.07 18.40
CA GLU A 33 5.43 8.82 19.17
C GLU A 33 5.16 7.63 18.27
N PHE A 34 4.41 7.82 17.19
CA PHE A 34 4.21 6.78 16.18
C PHE A 34 5.55 6.37 15.56
N TRP A 35 6.36 7.36 15.16
CA TRP A 35 7.65 7.11 14.50
C TRP A 35 8.69 6.51 15.44
N ALA A 36 8.62 6.75 16.75
CA ALA A 36 9.46 6.12 17.74
C ALA A 36 9.32 4.59 17.77
N THR A 37 8.15 4.09 17.35
CA THR A 37 7.86 2.65 17.30
C THR A 37 7.81 2.08 15.89
N ALA A 38 7.46 2.87 14.87
CA ALA A 38 7.36 2.46 13.47
C ALA A 38 8.72 2.45 12.74
N THR A 39 9.73 1.83 13.35
CA THR A 39 11.10 1.80 12.84
C THR A 39 11.26 0.87 11.64
N LEU A 40 12.30 1.11 10.82
CA LEU A 40 12.65 0.22 9.70
C LEU A 40 12.93 -1.21 10.19
N GLU A 41 13.60 -1.37 11.33
CA GLU A 41 13.90 -2.70 11.90
C GLU A 41 12.61 -3.47 12.22
N ARG A 42 11.67 -2.85 12.93
CA ARG A 42 10.37 -3.48 13.24
C ARG A 42 9.60 -3.82 11.97
N ARG A 43 9.64 -2.96 10.97
CA ARG A 43 8.98 -3.20 9.67
C ARG A 43 9.62 -4.36 8.93
N THR A 44 10.95 -4.50 8.98
CA THR A 44 11.65 -5.64 8.40
C THR A 44 11.21 -6.94 9.07
N LYS A 45 11.20 -7.02 10.40
CA LYS A 45 10.70 -8.19 11.15
C LYS A 45 9.24 -8.52 10.84
N THR A 46 8.41 -7.50 10.61
CA THR A 46 7.02 -7.71 10.22
C THR A 46 6.93 -8.34 8.83
N TRP A 47 7.70 -7.84 7.86
CA TRP A 47 7.72 -8.40 6.51
C TRP A 47 8.32 -9.79 6.44
N GLU A 48 9.37 -10.09 7.22
CA GLU A 48 9.90 -11.46 7.37
C GLU A 48 8.81 -12.42 7.82
N ARG A 49 8.03 -12.06 8.83
CA ARG A 49 6.91 -12.87 9.31
C ARG A 49 5.79 -12.99 8.27
N TRP A 50 5.40 -11.93 7.60
CA TRP A 50 4.34 -11.96 6.60
C TRP A 50 4.72 -12.83 5.40
N LEU A 51 5.92 -12.67 4.85
CA LEU A 51 6.43 -13.48 3.76
C LEU A 51 6.55 -14.96 4.14
N ALA A 52 7.03 -15.26 5.35
CA ALA A 52 7.07 -16.63 5.87
C ALA A 52 5.69 -17.26 6.03
N ASN A 53 4.65 -16.46 6.22
CA ASN A 53 3.25 -16.90 6.31
C ASN A 53 2.46 -16.76 4.98
N GLY A 54 3.15 -16.65 3.86
CA GLY A 54 2.54 -16.71 2.54
C GLY A 54 2.10 -15.37 1.93
N ALA A 55 2.43 -14.24 2.55
CA ALA A 55 2.24 -12.95 1.87
C ALA A 55 3.09 -12.92 0.59
N ALA A 56 2.48 -12.49 -0.52
CA ALA A 56 3.10 -12.54 -1.84
C ALA A 56 2.96 -11.19 -2.57
N PRO A 57 3.54 -10.09 -2.04
CA PRO A 57 3.51 -8.83 -2.75
C PRO A 57 4.25 -8.92 -4.08
N VAL A 58 3.76 -8.17 -5.07
CA VAL A 58 4.47 -7.94 -6.33
C VAL A 58 5.43 -6.78 -6.14
N LEU A 59 6.68 -6.99 -6.56
CA LEU A 59 7.75 -6.01 -6.54
C LEU A 59 7.96 -5.40 -7.92
N ALA A 60 8.27 -4.11 -7.97
CA ALA A 60 8.81 -3.45 -9.16
C ALA A 60 10.30 -3.16 -8.95
N GLU A 61 11.13 -3.64 -9.88
CA GLU A 61 12.58 -3.45 -9.90
C GLU A 61 12.99 -2.54 -11.05
N VAL A 62 13.84 -1.57 -10.77
CA VAL A 62 14.48 -0.70 -11.77
C VAL A 62 15.96 -0.65 -11.46
N GLY A 63 16.80 -0.96 -12.44
CA GLY A 63 18.25 -1.01 -12.26
C GLY A 63 18.74 -2.03 -11.22
N GLY A 64 17.96 -3.08 -10.95
CA GLY A 64 18.28 -4.09 -9.95
C GLY A 64 17.82 -3.72 -8.52
N GLU A 65 17.21 -2.55 -8.32
CA GLU A 65 16.67 -2.14 -7.02
C GLU A 65 15.16 -2.26 -6.95
N VAL A 66 14.62 -2.70 -5.83
CA VAL A 66 13.18 -2.68 -5.54
C VAL A 66 12.76 -1.24 -5.24
N VAL A 67 11.91 -0.69 -6.11
CA VAL A 67 11.46 0.71 -6.06
C VAL A 67 9.95 0.87 -5.78
N GLY A 68 9.21 -0.23 -5.82
CA GLY A 68 7.79 -0.24 -5.52
C GLY A 68 7.29 -1.63 -5.17
N ILE A 69 6.17 -1.67 -4.45
CA ILE A 69 5.50 -2.89 -4.01
C ILE A 69 4.00 -2.72 -4.08
N ALA A 70 3.27 -3.78 -4.39
CA ALA A 70 1.82 -3.83 -4.28
C ALA A 70 1.35 -5.21 -3.82
N MET A 71 0.24 -5.25 -3.10
CA MET A 71 -0.41 -6.49 -2.67
C MET A 71 -1.92 -6.34 -2.64
N SER A 72 -2.63 -7.34 -3.12
CA SER A 72 -4.09 -7.44 -3.03
C SER A 72 -4.49 -8.84 -2.59
N GLY A 73 -5.73 -8.98 -2.16
CA GLY A 73 -6.31 -10.26 -1.76
C GLY A 73 -7.81 -10.13 -1.56
N ASP A 74 -8.38 -11.09 -0.85
CA ASP A 74 -9.80 -11.05 -0.48
C ASP A 74 -10.06 -9.85 0.43
N ALA A 75 -11.16 -9.16 0.18
CA ALA A 75 -11.52 -7.99 0.99
C ALA A 75 -11.89 -8.43 2.41
N VAL A 76 -11.43 -7.65 3.37
CA VAL A 76 -11.67 -7.89 4.79
C VAL A 76 -12.43 -6.72 5.42
N GLU A 77 -13.10 -7.00 6.53
CA GLU A 77 -13.71 -5.99 7.37
C GLU A 77 -12.64 -5.07 7.98
N GLN A 78 -12.92 -3.79 8.03
CA GLN A 78 -12.04 -2.78 8.64
C GLN A 78 -12.86 -1.84 9.52
N GLU A 79 -12.47 -1.68 10.78
CA GLU A 79 -13.16 -0.81 11.75
C GLU A 79 -14.69 -1.01 11.73
N ASP A 80 -15.14 -2.26 11.84
CA ASP A 80 -16.56 -2.68 11.80
C ASP A 80 -17.29 -2.36 10.48
N VAL A 81 -16.55 -2.02 9.41
CA VAL A 81 -17.11 -1.76 8.07
C VAL A 81 -16.93 -2.97 7.17
N LEU A 82 -18.05 -3.56 6.75
CA LEU A 82 -18.06 -4.71 5.84
C LEU A 82 -17.55 -4.32 4.44
N PRO A 83 -16.87 -5.24 3.73
CA PRO A 83 -16.40 -5.00 2.38
C PRO A 83 -17.56 -4.84 1.38
N MET A 84 -17.37 -3.95 0.38
CA MET A 84 -18.28 -3.75 -0.75
C MET A 84 -17.86 -4.54 -1.99
N ARG A 85 -16.64 -5.01 -2.05
CA ARG A 85 -16.07 -5.79 -3.16
C ARG A 85 -15.40 -7.03 -2.62
N GLY A 86 -15.33 -8.08 -3.43
CA GLY A 86 -14.65 -9.31 -3.05
C GLY A 86 -13.12 -9.19 -3.00
N ARG A 87 -12.55 -8.20 -3.72
CA ARG A 87 -11.10 -7.97 -3.77
C ARG A 87 -10.73 -6.63 -3.15
N GLN A 88 -9.61 -6.62 -2.43
CA GLN A 88 -9.05 -5.40 -1.83
C GLN A 88 -7.59 -5.23 -2.22
N LEU A 89 -7.23 -4.03 -2.65
CA LEU A 89 -5.85 -3.59 -2.72
C LEU A 89 -5.41 -3.22 -1.30
N TYR A 90 -4.52 -4.02 -0.72
CA TYR A 90 -4.04 -3.80 0.65
C TYR A 90 -2.99 -2.71 0.73
N LEU A 91 -2.08 -2.67 -0.24
CA LEU A 91 -1.03 -1.67 -0.31
C LEU A 91 -0.53 -1.49 -1.75
N LEU A 92 -0.08 -0.28 -2.04
CA LEU A 92 0.67 0.10 -3.23
C LEU A 92 1.60 1.24 -2.84
N TYR A 93 2.89 0.96 -2.80
CA TYR A 93 3.92 1.93 -2.45
C TYR A 93 4.97 2.03 -3.54
N VAL A 94 5.33 3.25 -3.91
CA VAL A 94 6.37 3.54 -4.90
C VAL A 94 7.26 4.64 -4.32
N LEU A 95 8.57 4.45 -4.38
CA LEU A 95 9.52 5.47 -3.95
C LEU A 95 9.33 6.77 -4.74
N ALA A 96 9.46 7.91 -4.08
CA ALA A 96 9.15 9.23 -4.65
C ALA A 96 9.89 9.52 -5.97
N ALA A 97 11.14 9.09 -6.09
CA ALA A 97 11.95 9.24 -7.32
C ALA A 97 11.36 8.50 -8.54
N HIS A 98 10.44 7.57 -8.32
CA HIS A 98 9.80 6.78 -9.38
C HIS A 98 8.31 7.14 -9.59
N HIS A 99 7.83 8.23 -8.99
CA HIS A 99 6.50 8.72 -9.27
C HIS A 99 6.40 9.26 -10.70
N GLY A 100 5.28 8.99 -11.38
CA GLY A 100 5.06 9.43 -12.76
C GLY A 100 5.80 8.63 -13.83
N THR A 101 6.56 7.60 -13.46
CA THR A 101 7.35 6.77 -14.41
C THR A 101 6.62 5.51 -14.90
N GLY A 102 5.35 5.31 -14.50
CA GLY A 102 4.57 4.12 -14.84
C GLY A 102 4.68 2.96 -13.84
N VAL A 103 5.59 3.00 -12.87
CA VAL A 103 5.79 1.94 -11.86
C VAL A 103 4.50 1.66 -11.09
N GLY A 104 3.82 2.70 -10.60
CA GLY A 104 2.57 2.53 -9.86
C GLY A 104 1.46 1.90 -10.68
N GLN A 105 1.36 2.27 -11.97
CA GLN A 105 0.37 1.69 -12.87
C GLN A 105 0.66 0.20 -13.10
N ALA A 106 1.89 -0.16 -13.42
CA ALA A 106 2.27 -1.54 -13.64
C ALA A 106 2.03 -2.43 -12.42
N LEU A 107 2.32 -1.92 -11.22
CA LEU A 107 2.04 -2.62 -9.96
C LEU A 107 0.54 -2.80 -9.73
N LEU A 108 -0.27 -1.74 -9.94
CA LEU A 108 -1.72 -1.83 -9.78
C LEU A 108 -2.31 -2.88 -10.73
N ASP A 109 -1.94 -2.81 -12.01
CA ASP A 109 -2.45 -3.73 -13.05
C ASP A 109 -2.05 -5.19 -12.78
N ALA A 110 -0.88 -5.41 -12.18
CA ALA A 110 -0.41 -6.74 -11.81
C ALA A 110 -1.24 -7.37 -10.66
N VAL A 111 -1.68 -6.59 -9.68
CA VAL A 111 -2.37 -7.11 -8.50
C VAL A 111 -3.90 -6.92 -8.55
N VAL A 112 -4.38 -5.92 -9.29
CA VAL A 112 -5.81 -5.66 -9.56
C VAL A 112 -5.94 -5.32 -11.05
N PRO A 113 -6.06 -6.33 -11.93
CA PRO A 113 -6.14 -6.12 -13.37
C PRO A 113 -7.24 -5.13 -13.78
N PRO A 114 -7.06 -4.37 -14.87
CA PRO A 114 -8.08 -3.47 -15.39
C PRO A 114 -9.44 -4.17 -15.54
N GLY A 115 -10.52 -3.48 -15.15
CA GLY A 115 -11.88 -4.04 -15.18
C GLY A 115 -12.25 -4.96 -14.00
N THR A 116 -11.30 -5.32 -13.14
CA THR A 116 -11.60 -6.08 -11.93
C THR A 116 -12.24 -5.17 -10.88
N GLY A 117 -13.41 -5.56 -10.38
CA GLY A 117 -14.06 -4.90 -9.25
C GLY A 117 -13.22 -5.06 -7.98
N ALA A 118 -12.85 -3.96 -7.36
CA ALA A 118 -12.02 -3.97 -6.16
C ALA A 118 -12.33 -2.78 -5.25
N GLN A 119 -11.89 -2.86 -3.99
CA GLN A 119 -11.90 -1.75 -3.04
C GLN A 119 -10.49 -1.50 -2.49
N LEU A 120 -10.31 -0.33 -1.92
CA LEU A 120 -9.11 0.03 -1.17
C LEU A 120 -9.46 1.06 -0.09
N TRP A 121 -8.58 1.16 0.88
CA TRP A 121 -8.58 2.26 1.85
C TRP A 121 -7.39 3.16 1.57
N VAL A 122 -7.59 4.46 1.65
CA VAL A 122 -6.55 5.46 1.40
C VAL A 122 -6.69 6.59 2.42
N ALA A 123 -5.57 7.06 2.93
CA ALA A 123 -5.59 8.19 3.85
C ALA A 123 -6.31 9.39 3.22
N GLU A 124 -7.23 9.99 3.98
CA GLU A 124 -8.04 11.13 3.57
C GLU A 124 -7.16 12.30 3.10
N ASP A 125 -6.05 12.51 3.81
CA ASP A 125 -5.06 13.57 3.54
C ASP A 125 -3.98 13.17 2.53
N ASN A 126 -4.23 12.14 1.69
CA ASN A 126 -3.32 11.76 0.60
C ASN A 126 -3.93 12.04 -0.78
N PRO A 127 -4.04 13.31 -1.21
CA PRO A 127 -4.70 13.69 -2.46
C PRO A 127 -3.99 13.13 -3.69
N ARG A 128 -2.68 12.85 -3.61
CA ARG A 128 -1.93 12.25 -4.72
C ARG A 128 -2.36 10.81 -4.97
N ALA A 129 -2.46 10.00 -3.92
CA ALA A 129 -2.91 8.62 -4.05
C ALA A 129 -4.38 8.58 -4.52
N ARG A 130 -5.25 9.41 -3.95
CA ARG A 130 -6.65 9.50 -4.36
C ARG A 130 -6.77 9.80 -5.85
N ARG A 131 -6.07 10.82 -6.36
CA ARG A 131 -6.07 11.15 -7.82
C ARG A 131 -5.50 10.02 -8.68
N PHE A 132 -4.52 9.26 -8.17
CA PHE A 132 -4.01 8.08 -8.87
C PHE A 132 -5.11 7.02 -9.01
N TYR A 133 -5.82 6.71 -7.94
CA TYR A 133 -6.91 5.72 -7.97
C TYR A 133 -8.11 6.20 -8.78
N GLU A 134 -8.46 7.47 -8.73
CA GLU A 134 -9.52 8.07 -9.57
C GLU A 134 -9.25 7.86 -11.06
N ARG A 135 -8.00 8.10 -11.51
CA ARG A 135 -7.61 7.82 -12.91
C ARG A 135 -7.68 6.34 -13.28
N ASN A 136 -7.68 5.46 -12.30
CA ASN A 136 -7.83 4.01 -12.47
C ASN A 136 -9.25 3.51 -12.23
N GLY A 137 -10.25 4.41 -12.26
CA GLY A 137 -11.66 4.08 -12.18
C GLY A 137 -12.19 3.84 -10.77
N PHE A 138 -11.39 4.08 -9.73
CA PHE A 138 -11.89 4.05 -8.37
C PHE A 138 -12.60 5.36 -8.03
N VAL A 139 -13.70 5.25 -7.31
CA VAL A 139 -14.47 6.41 -6.82
C VAL A 139 -14.63 6.32 -5.30
N MET A 140 -14.62 7.46 -4.62
CA MET A 140 -15.00 7.53 -3.22
C MET A 140 -16.49 7.24 -3.10
N GLU A 141 -16.87 6.32 -2.22
CA GLU A 141 -18.29 5.96 -2.02
C GLU A 141 -18.90 6.55 -0.74
N GLY A 142 -18.11 7.32 0.00
CA GLY A 142 -18.57 8.09 1.16
C GLY A 142 -18.21 7.49 2.52
N THR A 143 -17.73 6.24 2.58
CA THR A 143 -17.33 5.64 3.87
C THR A 143 -15.96 6.16 4.31
N ARG A 144 -15.90 6.58 5.57
CA ARG A 144 -14.70 7.03 6.26
C ARG A 144 -14.53 6.24 7.56
N VAL A 145 -13.32 5.83 7.84
CA VAL A 145 -12.94 5.19 9.09
C VAL A 145 -11.77 5.92 9.74
N VAL A 146 -11.52 5.63 11.01
CA VAL A 146 -10.34 6.10 11.73
C VAL A 146 -9.56 4.87 12.17
N ASP A 147 -8.38 4.65 11.60
CA ASP A 147 -7.51 3.54 11.98
C ASP A 147 -6.82 3.86 13.32
N THR A 148 -7.39 3.33 14.39
CA THR A 148 -6.89 3.50 15.76
C THR A 148 -5.53 2.84 15.98
N THR A 149 -5.15 1.87 15.13
CA THR A 149 -3.84 1.20 15.20
C THR A 149 -2.73 2.02 14.55
N THR A 150 -3.10 3.00 13.73
CA THR A 150 -2.19 3.90 13.01
C THR A 150 -2.36 5.36 13.46
N ALA A 151 -2.32 5.59 14.78
CA ALA A 151 -2.40 6.90 15.41
C ALA A 151 -3.60 7.74 14.92
N ASP A 152 -4.76 7.11 14.85
CA ASP A 152 -6.04 7.71 14.43
C ASP A 152 -6.03 8.27 12.99
N LEU A 153 -5.26 7.63 12.09
CA LEU A 153 -5.23 8.02 10.69
C LEU A 153 -6.63 7.87 10.07
N ALA A 154 -7.15 8.97 9.55
CA ALA A 154 -8.42 8.95 8.84
C ALA A 154 -8.24 8.37 7.43
N GLU A 155 -9.04 7.39 7.09
CA GLU A 155 -9.05 6.75 5.79
C GLU A 155 -10.43 6.80 5.13
N VAL A 156 -10.45 6.92 3.81
CA VAL A 156 -11.66 6.85 2.99
C VAL A 156 -11.61 5.62 2.09
N ARG A 157 -12.78 5.00 1.90
CA ARG A 157 -12.88 3.87 0.99
C ARG A 157 -13.08 4.35 -0.44
N MET A 158 -12.33 3.75 -1.35
CA MET A 158 -12.54 3.90 -2.79
C MET A 158 -12.89 2.53 -3.40
N VAL A 159 -13.81 2.54 -4.36
CA VAL A 159 -14.32 1.32 -5.01
C VAL A 159 -14.30 1.47 -6.53
N ARG A 160 -14.06 0.35 -7.18
CA ARG A 160 -14.15 0.23 -8.64
C ARG A 160 -15.03 -0.94 -9.03
#